data_46d962437443d36499faefdfc2873350
#
_entry.id   46d962437443d36499faefdfc2873350
#
_cell.length_a   1.000
_cell.length_b   1.000
_cell.length_c   1.000
_cell.angle_alpha   90.00
_cell.angle_beta   90.00
_cell.angle_gamma   90.00
#
_symmetry.space_group_name_H-M   'P 1'
#
loop_
_entity.id
_entity.type
_entity.pdbx_description
1 polymer ?
#
loop_
_entity_poly.entity_id
_entity_poly.type
_entity_poly.pdbx_seq_one_letter_code
_entity_poly.pdbx_strand_id
1 'polypeptide(L)'
;FENRVELLGGKGKTRLDRRHHAMDALVIALMNQSVSKLLSWRMQLRDSQRISGMPETWKEFHGFNRDEYRRWNAWANAMRIAVELFNDALEKDEVHFSENKRLGVSLAKAHDDTIRSLCSYALGRDFSVELIDRAETPALWTALTKQPDFDVKNGLPEDSTRCITVNGKQFGPTDEVNFFASGAPAIKVRGGFAGIGDTIHHARIYRIDGKKTTYAMVRVFQTDLRRMEHEDLFTEPLKPSTISMRTASKTIRKAIADGSATQIGWLVEGDEIHIETDRYPSGQIGSLLKEYPEASSWRVCGFPENAKIRLRPNLISEEGFNADISEDVVKLVKGKGWYVALNVLLGNGVVTVIRRNTLGEERWVSRAHLPVSVDLS
;
A
#
# COMPACT_ATOMS: atom_id res chain seq x y z
N PHE A 1 -4.60 15.84 22.96
CA PHE A 1 -4.39 14.49 22.38
C PHE A 1 -5.52 13.52 22.80
N GLU A 2 -5.86 13.48 24.10
CA GLU A 2 -6.95 12.59 24.60
C GLU A 2 -8.32 13.00 24.08
N ASN A 3 -8.67 14.27 24.05
CA ASN A 3 -9.96 14.77 23.57
C ASN A 3 -10.25 14.48 22.10
N ARG A 4 -9.21 14.29 21.27
CA ARG A 4 -9.36 13.97 19.84
C ARG A 4 -9.62 12.51 19.56
N VAL A 5 -9.10 11.65 20.42
CA VAL A 5 -9.38 10.22 20.35
C VAL A 5 -10.86 9.95 20.61
N GLU A 6 -11.49 10.74 21.48
CA GLU A 6 -12.95 10.66 21.74
C GLU A 6 -13.78 11.18 20.57
N LEU A 7 -13.44 12.33 19.99
CA LEU A 7 -14.10 12.90 18.81
C LEU A 7 -14.09 11.97 17.59
N LEU A 8 -13.03 11.20 17.46
CA LEU A 8 -12.89 10.23 16.38
C LEU A 8 -13.47 8.83 16.72
N GLY A 9 -14.12 8.67 17.88
CA GLY A 9 -14.85 7.44 18.25
C GLY A 9 -13.98 6.19 18.40
N GLY A 10 -12.71 6.34 18.78
CA GLY A 10 -11.79 5.22 18.97
C GLY A 10 -10.86 5.41 20.17
N LYS A 11 -10.68 4.35 20.96
CA LYS A 11 -9.60 4.31 21.95
C LYS A 11 -8.28 4.05 21.23
N GLY A 12 -7.45 5.08 21.03
CA GLY A 12 -6.12 4.91 20.43
C GLY A 12 -5.60 6.15 19.72
N LYS A 13 -4.33 6.12 19.33
CA LYS A 13 -3.70 7.20 18.57
C LYS A 13 -4.38 7.39 17.23
N THR A 14 -4.80 8.60 16.89
CA THR A 14 -5.15 8.92 15.50
C THR A 14 -3.91 8.75 14.63
N ARG A 15 -4.06 8.06 13.51
CA ARG A 15 -2.99 7.88 12.51
C ARG A 15 -3.19 8.77 11.29
N LEU A 16 -3.99 9.81 11.44
CA LEU A 16 -4.32 10.72 10.35
C LEU A 16 -3.15 11.65 10.06
N ASP A 17 -2.58 12.19 11.12
CA ASP A 17 -1.38 13.02 11.06
C ASP A 17 -0.17 12.16 11.47
N ARG A 18 0.80 12.02 10.56
CA ARG A 18 2.00 11.21 10.79
C ARG A 18 3.10 11.92 11.56
N ARG A 19 2.98 13.21 11.73
CA ARG A 19 3.93 14.00 12.52
C ARG A 19 4.02 13.51 13.96
N HIS A 20 3.02 12.79 14.47
CA HIS A 20 3.10 12.12 15.77
C HIS A 20 4.28 11.14 15.89
N HIS A 21 4.82 10.59 14.79
CA HIS A 21 6.02 9.77 14.84
C HIS A 21 7.27 10.57 15.24
N ALA A 22 7.33 11.85 14.92
CA ALA A 22 8.41 12.70 15.39
C ALA A 22 8.34 12.90 16.91
N MET A 23 7.12 13.02 17.48
CA MET A 23 6.92 13.05 18.93
C MET A 23 7.30 11.70 19.57
N ASP A 24 6.90 10.57 18.99
CA ASP A 24 7.29 9.25 19.48
C ASP A 24 8.83 9.09 19.47
N ALA A 25 9.51 9.53 18.41
CA ALA A 25 10.98 9.50 18.31
C ALA A 25 11.63 10.41 19.38
N LEU A 26 11.07 11.58 19.60
CA LEU A 26 11.55 12.52 20.62
C LEU A 26 11.43 11.92 22.03
N VAL A 27 10.30 11.31 22.35
CA VAL A 27 10.08 10.61 23.62
C VAL A 27 11.11 9.49 23.79
N ILE A 28 11.33 8.68 22.76
CA ILE A 28 12.32 7.58 22.78
C ILE A 28 13.73 8.12 23.00
N ALA A 29 14.11 9.20 22.31
CA ALA A 29 15.44 9.80 22.41
C ALA A 29 15.75 10.35 23.83
N LEU A 30 14.73 10.83 24.54
CA LEU A 30 14.85 11.34 25.90
C LEU A 30 14.72 10.25 26.97
N MET A 31 14.37 9.01 26.59
CA MET A 31 14.25 7.90 27.53
C MET A 31 15.61 7.31 27.87
N ASN A 32 15.81 7.06 29.17
CA ASN A 32 16.95 6.30 29.68
C ASN A 32 16.49 5.31 30.75
N GLN A 33 17.38 4.41 31.16
CA GLN A 33 17.03 3.33 32.08
C GLN A 33 16.51 3.83 33.44
N SER A 34 17.06 4.95 33.96
CA SER A 34 16.63 5.53 35.24
C SER A 34 15.23 6.11 35.14
N VAL A 35 14.93 6.86 34.08
CA VAL A 35 13.61 7.42 33.82
C VAL A 35 12.59 6.32 33.56
N SER A 36 12.96 5.29 32.81
CA SER A 36 12.08 4.14 32.56
C SER A 36 11.67 3.43 33.85
N LYS A 37 12.59 3.25 34.80
CA LYS A 37 12.27 2.71 36.12
C LYS A 37 11.31 3.60 36.91
N LEU A 38 11.55 4.91 36.93
CA LEU A 38 10.69 5.87 37.62
C LEU A 38 9.27 5.88 37.02
N LEU A 39 9.15 5.83 35.72
CA LEU A 39 7.85 5.75 35.04
C LEU A 39 7.13 4.43 35.35
N SER A 40 7.86 3.30 35.42
CA SER A 40 7.29 2.01 35.80
C SER A 40 6.73 2.04 37.23
N TRP A 41 7.45 2.64 38.18
CA TRP A 41 6.95 2.80 39.56
C TRP A 41 5.74 3.73 39.63
N ARG A 42 5.74 4.85 38.89
CA ARG A 42 4.55 5.71 38.80
C ARG A 42 3.34 4.96 38.27
N MET A 43 3.53 4.12 37.25
CA MET A 43 2.46 3.34 36.66
C MET A 43 1.90 2.30 37.62
N GLN A 44 2.79 1.58 38.34
CA GLN A 44 2.39 0.64 39.40
C GLN A 44 1.62 1.34 40.52
N LEU A 45 2.10 2.51 40.97
CA LEU A 45 1.44 3.30 42.00
C LEU A 45 0.06 3.78 41.55
N ARG A 46 -0.05 4.27 40.33
CA ARG A 46 -1.33 4.66 39.71
C ARG A 46 -2.32 3.50 39.70
N ASP A 47 -1.89 2.34 39.23
CA ASP A 47 -2.77 1.19 39.06
C ASP A 47 -3.20 0.63 40.44
N SER A 48 -2.31 0.57 41.42
CA SER A 48 -2.67 0.18 42.80
C SER A 48 -3.64 1.17 43.45
N GLN A 49 -3.47 2.47 43.28
CA GLN A 49 -4.36 3.49 43.81
C GLN A 49 -5.74 3.45 43.17
N ARG A 50 -5.81 3.21 41.85
CA ARG A 50 -7.09 3.04 41.16
C ARG A 50 -7.87 1.82 41.62
N ILE A 51 -7.18 0.70 41.86
CA ILE A 51 -7.82 -0.52 42.35
C ILE A 51 -8.31 -0.36 43.80
N SER A 52 -7.54 0.35 44.63
CA SER A 52 -7.87 0.54 46.05
C SER A 52 -8.78 1.74 46.33
N GLY A 53 -9.10 2.55 45.32
CA GLY A 53 -9.89 3.79 45.49
C GLY A 53 -9.20 4.86 46.32
N MET A 54 -7.87 4.79 46.44
CA MET A 54 -7.05 5.78 47.17
C MET A 54 -6.85 7.07 46.39
N PRO A 55 -6.50 8.20 47.06
CA PRO A 55 -6.15 9.44 46.38
C PRO A 55 -5.01 9.27 45.38
N GLU A 56 -5.08 9.94 44.24
CA GLU A 56 -4.13 9.82 43.14
C GLU A 56 -2.80 10.56 43.42
N THR A 57 -2.06 10.17 44.45
CA THR A 57 -0.74 10.78 44.78
C THR A 57 0.38 10.33 43.86
N TRP A 58 0.14 9.38 42.96
CA TRP A 58 1.12 8.94 41.95
C TRP A 58 1.59 10.06 41.04
N LYS A 59 0.81 11.11 40.89
CA LYS A 59 1.16 12.30 40.08
C LYS A 59 2.34 13.07 40.71
N GLU A 60 2.45 13.05 42.03
CA GLU A 60 3.48 13.74 42.82
C GLU A 60 4.72 12.88 43.06
N PHE A 61 4.68 11.60 42.68
CA PHE A 61 5.82 10.72 42.86
C PHE A 61 6.93 11.02 41.84
N HIS A 62 8.09 11.44 42.32
CA HIS A 62 9.25 11.82 41.52
C HIS A 62 10.50 10.98 41.84
N GLY A 63 10.36 9.90 42.59
CA GLY A 63 11.44 9.00 43.01
C GLY A 63 11.49 8.84 44.53
N PHE A 64 12.27 7.85 45.00
CA PHE A 64 12.43 7.51 46.41
C PHE A 64 13.57 8.27 47.12
N ASN A 65 14.45 8.89 46.34
CA ASN A 65 15.60 9.60 46.85
C ASN A 65 15.91 10.89 46.05
N ARG A 66 16.84 11.69 46.59
CA ARG A 66 17.20 13.00 46.02
C ARG A 66 17.79 12.88 44.60
N ASP A 67 18.50 11.81 44.30
CA ASP A 67 19.14 11.62 42.98
C ASP A 67 18.11 11.22 41.92
N GLU A 68 17.15 10.39 42.28
CA GLU A 68 16.02 10.05 41.41
C GLU A 68 15.14 11.27 41.15
N TYR A 69 14.85 12.07 42.16
CA TYR A 69 14.15 13.34 42.03
C TYR A 69 14.87 14.30 41.08
N ARG A 70 16.18 14.43 41.18
CA ARG A 70 16.98 15.27 40.27
C ARG A 70 16.90 14.80 38.83
N ARG A 71 17.03 13.45 38.61
CA ARG A 71 16.94 12.84 37.27
C ARG A 71 15.56 13.04 36.68
N TRP A 72 14.53 12.85 37.48
CA TRP A 72 13.16 13.10 37.07
C TRP A 72 12.97 14.54 36.61
N ASN A 73 13.37 15.50 37.41
CA ASN A 73 13.21 16.92 37.08
C ASN A 73 14.02 17.33 35.84
N ALA A 74 15.22 16.81 35.69
CA ALA A 74 16.03 17.05 34.49
C ALA A 74 15.33 16.51 33.23
N TRP A 75 14.82 15.28 33.32
CA TRP A 75 14.07 14.68 32.24
C TRP A 75 12.75 15.40 31.95
N ALA A 76 11.97 15.72 32.98
CA ALA A 76 10.70 16.42 32.84
C ALA A 76 10.89 17.81 32.19
N ASN A 77 11.96 18.53 32.58
CA ASN A 77 12.30 19.81 31.96
C ASN A 77 12.73 19.63 30.49
N ALA A 78 13.54 18.63 30.17
CA ALA A 78 13.92 18.33 28.80
C ALA A 78 12.70 17.98 27.93
N MET A 79 11.78 17.17 28.47
CA MET A 79 10.51 16.85 27.80
C MET A 79 9.63 18.09 27.56
N ARG A 80 9.53 18.98 28.53
CA ARG A 80 8.78 20.24 28.39
C ARG A 80 9.34 21.09 27.25
N ILE A 81 10.65 21.33 27.27
CA ILE A 81 11.34 22.09 26.21
C ILE A 81 11.14 21.41 24.84
N ALA A 82 11.29 20.10 24.79
CA ALA A 82 11.14 19.34 23.55
C ALA A 82 9.70 19.41 22.99
N VAL A 83 8.69 19.35 23.85
CA VAL A 83 7.28 19.53 23.47
C VAL A 83 7.01 20.95 22.96
N GLU A 84 7.57 21.97 23.61
CA GLU A 84 7.45 23.36 23.17
C GLU A 84 8.07 23.56 21.79
N LEU A 85 9.29 23.07 21.57
CA LEU A 85 9.95 23.11 20.26
C LEU A 85 9.19 22.34 19.18
N PHE A 86 8.62 21.18 19.55
CA PHE A 86 7.84 20.40 18.62
C PHE A 86 6.53 21.09 18.22
N ASN A 87 5.85 21.73 19.18
CA ASN A 87 4.64 22.50 18.89
C ASN A 87 4.94 23.71 18.01
N ASP A 88 6.03 24.42 18.28
CA ASP A 88 6.48 25.53 17.43
C ASP A 88 6.79 25.07 16.00
N ALA A 89 7.48 23.93 15.84
CA ALA A 89 7.75 23.35 14.54
C ALA A 89 6.47 22.85 13.84
N LEU A 90 5.46 22.36 14.58
CA LEU A 90 4.15 22.00 14.03
C LEU A 90 3.40 23.22 13.49
N GLU A 91 3.38 24.33 14.25
CA GLU A 91 2.74 25.58 13.86
C GLU A 91 3.37 26.18 12.59
N LYS A 92 4.68 26.00 12.43
CA LYS A 92 5.44 26.47 11.26
C LYS A 92 5.46 25.47 10.10
N ASP A 93 4.80 24.31 10.22
CA ASP A 93 4.83 23.19 9.27
C ASP A 93 6.26 22.69 8.94
N GLU A 94 7.17 22.78 9.91
CA GLU A 94 8.57 22.36 9.79
C GLU A 94 8.79 20.89 10.16
N VAL A 95 7.75 20.18 10.64
CA VAL A 95 7.85 18.74 10.96
C VAL A 95 7.62 17.91 9.73
N HIS A 96 8.68 17.60 9.02
CA HIS A 96 8.63 16.72 7.86
C HIS A 96 8.73 15.24 8.28
N PHE A 97 8.11 14.36 7.50
CA PHE A 97 8.23 12.92 7.68
C PHE A 97 8.34 12.21 6.34
N SER A 98 9.02 11.07 6.35
CA SER A 98 9.18 10.24 5.18
C SER A 98 8.77 8.81 5.51
N GLU A 99 8.07 8.15 4.58
CA GLU A 99 8.00 6.70 4.57
C GLU A 99 9.16 6.15 3.77
N ASN A 100 10.25 5.84 4.44
CA ASN A 100 11.37 5.17 3.80
C ASN A 100 11.01 3.71 3.54
N LYS A 101 10.33 3.44 2.44
CA LYS A 101 10.11 2.07 1.99
C LYS A 101 11.34 1.61 1.24
N ARG A 102 11.89 0.49 1.68
CA ARG A 102 12.86 -0.25 0.89
C ARG A 102 12.16 -0.72 -0.38
N LEU A 103 12.48 -0.12 -1.50
CA LEU A 103 12.05 -0.56 -2.83
C LEU A 103 12.80 -1.83 -3.28
N GLY A 104 13.40 -2.53 -2.33
CA GLY A 104 14.12 -3.77 -2.57
C GLY A 104 13.19 -4.96 -2.81
N VAL A 105 13.66 -5.90 -3.60
CA VAL A 105 12.99 -7.18 -3.82
C VAL A 105 13.10 -8.02 -2.56
N SER A 106 12.00 -8.21 -1.85
CA SER A 106 11.91 -9.14 -0.74
C SER A 106 11.16 -10.41 -1.14
N LEU A 107 11.26 -11.44 -0.29
CA LEU A 107 10.38 -12.61 -0.41
C LEU A 107 8.94 -12.18 -0.18
N ALA A 108 8.05 -12.53 -1.11
CA ALA A 108 6.63 -12.40 -0.87
C ALA A 108 6.23 -13.28 0.31
N LYS A 109 5.36 -12.76 1.19
CA LYS A 109 4.77 -13.58 2.24
C LYS A 109 3.83 -14.60 1.60
N ALA A 110 4.03 -15.88 1.87
CA ALA A 110 2.99 -16.88 1.68
C ALA A 110 1.97 -16.72 2.81
N HIS A 111 0.69 -16.63 2.48
CA HIS A 111 -0.37 -16.64 3.50
C HIS A 111 -0.50 -18.05 4.05
N ASP A 112 -0.38 -18.19 5.36
CA ASP A 112 -0.53 -19.46 6.08
C ASP A 112 -1.97 -20.02 5.96
N ASP A 113 -2.96 -19.16 5.69
CA ASP A 113 -4.38 -19.49 5.80
C ASP A 113 -5.10 -19.76 4.47
N THR A 114 -4.43 -19.64 3.33
CA THR A 114 -5.11 -19.81 2.05
C THR A 114 -4.51 -20.93 1.23
N ILE A 115 -4.71 -22.15 1.69
CA ILE A 115 -4.60 -23.33 0.82
C ILE A 115 -5.74 -23.22 -0.20
N ARG A 116 -5.40 -22.94 -1.46
CA ARG A 116 -6.38 -22.87 -2.52
C ARG A 116 -6.52 -24.24 -3.16
N SER A 117 -7.76 -24.67 -3.33
CA SER A 117 -8.05 -25.89 -4.06
C SER A 117 -7.61 -25.75 -5.51
N LEU A 118 -6.97 -26.78 -6.03
CA LEU A 118 -6.75 -26.97 -7.45
C LEU A 118 -7.96 -27.67 -8.06
N CYS A 119 -8.33 -27.20 -9.24
CA CYS A 119 -9.26 -27.91 -10.11
C CYS A 119 -8.46 -28.55 -11.23
N SER A 120 -8.60 -29.85 -11.38
CA SER A 120 -7.97 -30.62 -12.46
C SER A 120 -8.92 -30.77 -13.65
N TYR A 121 -8.40 -30.61 -14.82
CA TYR A 121 -9.16 -30.78 -16.07
C TYR A 121 -8.34 -31.53 -17.10
N ALA A 122 -9.00 -32.41 -17.85
CA ALA A 122 -8.38 -33.10 -18.99
C ALA A 122 -7.90 -32.09 -20.05
N LEU A 123 -6.69 -32.28 -20.57
CA LEU A 123 -6.06 -31.31 -21.47
C LEU A 123 -6.82 -31.13 -22.78
N GLY A 124 -7.53 -32.16 -23.25
CA GLY A 124 -8.28 -32.13 -24.51
C GLY A 124 -9.55 -31.28 -24.50
N ARG A 125 -10.02 -30.83 -23.33
CA ARG A 125 -11.23 -29.99 -23.25
C ARG A 125 -10.98 -28.53 -23.69
N ASP A 126 -12.05 -27.76 -23.82
CA ASP A 126 -12.00 -26.32 -24.01
C ASP A 126 -11.49 -25.58 -22.74
N PHE A 127 -10.70 -24.54 -22.92
CA PHE A 127 -10.20 -23.70 -21.85
C PHE A 127 -10.47 -22.23 -22.14
N SER A 128 -11.28 -21.57 -21.31
CA SER A 128 -11.44 -20.14 -21.40
C SER A 128 -10.14 -19.40 -21.02
N VAL A 129 -9.95 -18.19 -21.51
CA VAL A 129 -8.78 -17.34 -21.16
C VAL A 129 -8.66 -17.15 -19.66
N GLU A 130 -9.81 -16.98 -18.96
CA GLU A 130 -9.84 -16.81 -17.50
C GLU A 130 -9.34 -18.07 -16.78
N LEU A 131 -9.61 -19.25 -17.31
CA LEU A 131 -9.12 -20.50 -16.75
C LEU A 131 -7.63 -20.67 -17.03
N ILE A 132 -7.18 -20.39 -18.25
CA ILE A 132 -5.75 -20.44 -18.63
C ILE A 132 -4.93 -19.49 -17.75
N ASP A 133 -5.45 -18.30 -17.46
CA ASP A 133 -4.78 -17.33 -16.58
C ASP A 133 -4.61 -17.83 -15.12
N ARG A 134 -5.39 -18.85 -14.73
CA ARG A 134 -5.29 -19.53 -13.44
C ARG A 134 -4.43 -20.80 -13.47
N ALA A 135 -3.68 -21.05 -14.54
CA ALA A 135 -2.80 -22.21 -14.64
C ALA A 135 -1.87 -22.32 -13.41
N GLU A 136 -1.69 -23.53 -12.90
CA GLU A 136 -0.87 -23.85 -11.72
C GLU A 136 0.55 -23.30 -11.82
N THR A 137 1.13 -23.31 -12.99
CA THR A 137 2.50 -22.85 -13.22
C THR A 137 2.60 -21.91 -14.43
N PRO A 138 3.58 -21.00 -14.45
CA PRO A 138 3.88 -20.20 -15.65
C PRO A 138 4.25 -21.04 -16.87
N ALA A 139 4.85 -22.22 -16.65
CA ALA A 139 5.20 -23.15 -17.73
C ALA A 139 3.93 -23.73 -18.38
N LEU A 140 2.92 -24.13 -17.58
CA LEU A 140 1.63 -24.59 -18.10
C LEU A 140 0.91 -23.47 -18.85
N TRP A 141 0.85 -22.26 -18.30
CA TRP A 141 0.27 -21.10 -18.98
C TRP A 141 0.94 -20.87 -20.35
N THR A 142 2.26 -20.88 -20.36
CA THR A 142 3.04 -20.69 -21.60
C THR A 142 2.78 -21.80 -22.62
N ALA A 143 2.69 -23.06 -22.16
CA ALA A 143 2.42 -24.19 -23.05
C ALA A 143 1.03 -24.12 -23.67
N LEU A 144 0.02 -23.70 -22.92
CA LEU A 144 -1.35 -23.53 -23.41
C LEU A 144 -1.49 -22.34 -24.36
N THR A 145 -0.89 -21.18 -24.01
CA THR A 145 -0.99 -19.97 -24.85
C THR A 145 -0.13 -20.00 -26.11
N LYS A 146 0.79 -20.99 -26.24
CA LYS A 146 1.57 -21.23 -27.46
C LYS A 146 0.92 -22.23 -28.42
N GLN A 147 -0.23 -22.81 -28.06
CA GLN A 147 -0.93 -23.70 -28.97
C GLN A 147 -1.40 -22.93 -30.21
N PRO A 148 -1.33 -23.53 -31.42
CA PRO A 148 -1.69 -22.87 -32.67
C PRO A 148 -3.13 -22.38 -32.72
N ASP A 149 -4.02 -23.07 -32.00
CA ASP A 149 -5.46 -22.80 -31.90
C ASP A 149 -5.85 -21.88 -30.76
N PHE A 150 -4.86 -21.30 -30.02
CA PHE A 150 -5.12 -20.36 -28.94
C PHE A 150 -5.62 -19.02 -29.48
N ASP A 151 -6.81 -18.62 -29.04
CA ASP A 151 -7.39 -17.31 -29.31
C ASP A 151 -7.40 -16.44 -28.04
N VAL A 152 -6.92 -15.20 -28.16
CA VAL A 152 -6.79 -14.26 -27.01
C VAL A 152 -8.15 -13.88 -26.40
N LYS A 153 -9.24 -14.02 -27.16
CA LYS A 153 -10.59 -13.73 -26.67
C LYS A 153 -11.32 -14.96 -26.13
N ASN A 154 -11.19 -16.07 -26.86
CA ASN A 154 -12.00 -17.25 -26.64
C ASN A 154 -11.24 -18.36 -25.87
N GLY A 155 -9.91 -18.30 -25.84
CA GLY A 155 -9.07 -19.31 -25.21
C GLY A 155 -8.73 -20.46 -26.18
N LEU A 156 -8.76 -21.71 -25.71
CA LEU A 156 -8.49 -22.91 -26.46
C LEU A 156 -9.81 -23.66 -26.70
N PRO A 157 -10.13 -24.04 -27.94
CA PRO A 157 -11.27 -24.92 -28.25
C PRO A 157 -11.01 -26.37 -27.73
N GLU A 158 -12.03 -27.19 -27.75
CA GLU A 158 -11.87 -28.62 -27.46
C GLU A 158 -11.03 -29.28 -28.58
N ASP A 159 -10.02 -30.06 -28.18
CA ASP A 159 -9.14 -30.81 -29.10
C ASP A 159 -8.68 -32.13 -28.46
N SER A 160 -9.25 -33.22 -28.91
CA SER A 160 -8.93 -34.57 -28.43
C SER A 160 -7.52 -35.07 -28.82
N THR A 161 -6.76 -34.28 -29.57
CA THR A 161 -5.39 -34.62 -29.99
C THR A 161 -4.35 -33.72 -29.34
N ARG A 162 -4.77 -32.76 -28.53
CA ARG A 162 -3.88 -31.77 -27.92
C ARG A 162 -2.81 -32.42 -27.06
N CYS A 163 -1.57 -32.09 -27.36
CA CYS A 163 -0.42 -32.47 -26.56
C CYS A 163 0.41 -31.24 -26.20
N ILE A 164 0.88 -31.15 -24.94
CA ILE A 164 1.77 -30.07 -24.47
C ILE A 164 2.96 -30.66 -23.72
N THR A 165 4.05 -29.91 -23.71
CA THR A 165 5.20 -30.22 -22.86
C THR A 165 5.35 -29.13 -21.80
N VAL A 166 5.32 -29.53 -20.51
CA VAL A 166 5.46 -28.64 -19.38
C VAL A 166 6.62 -29.11 -18.51
N ASN A 167 7.68 -28.31 -18.41
CA ASN A 167 8.89 -28.63 -17.64
C ASN A 167 9.50 -30.01 -18.04
N GLY A 168 9.51 -30.32 -19.32
CA GLY A 168 10.07 -31.58 -19.86
C GLY A 168 9.14 -32.79 -19.75
N LYS A 169 7.97 -32.67 -19.11
CA LYS A 169 6.96 -33.73 -19.06
C LYS A 169 5.93 -33.50 -20.16
N GLN A 170 5.64 -34.54 -20.94
CA GLN A 170 4.57 -34.52 -21.94
C GLN A 170 3.23 -34.85 -21.30
N PHE A 171 2.19 -34.16 -21.77
CA PHE A 171 0.80 -34.33 -21.39
C PHE A 171 -0.02 -34.57 -22.68
N GLY A 172 -0.80 -35.60 -22.69
CA GLY A 172 -1.75 -35.92 -23.77
C GLY A 172 -3.17 -35.42 -23.44
N PRO A 173 -4.12 -35.59 -24.36
CA PRO A 173 -5.47 -34.99 -24.23
C PRO A 173 -6.28 -35.53 -23.04
N THR A 174 -6.00 -36.75 -22.57
CA THR A 174 -6.65 -37.35 -21.40
C THR A 174 -5.95 -37.05 -20.07
N ASP A 175 -4.74 -36.50 -20.12
CA ASP A 175 -4.00 -36.16 -18.91
C ASP A 175 -4.59 -34.91 -18.23
N GLU A 176 -4.62 -34.94 -16.93
CA GLU A 176 -5.12 -33.80 -16.15
C GLU A 176 -4.05 -32.73 -15.94
N VAL A 177 -4.44 -31.48 -16.15
CA VAL A 177 -3.68 -30.27 -15.86
C VAL A 177 -4.41 -29.42 -14.83
N ASN A 178 -3.66 -28.75 -13.99
CA ASN A 178 -4.18 -28.12 -12.81
C ASN A 178 -4.31 -26.60 -12.96
N PHE A 179 -5.40 -26.07 -12.39
CA PHE A 179 -5.70 -24.65 -12.34
C PHE A 179 -6.17 -24.26 -10.94
N PHE A 180 -5.91 -23.03 -10.52
CA PHE A 180 -6.47 -22.54 -9.27
C PHE A 180 -7.97 -22.29 -9.38
N ALA A 181 -8.71 -22.73 -8.38
CA ALA A 181 -10.18 -22.57 -8.33
C ALA A 181 -10.64 -21.12 -8.27
N SER A 182 -9.79 -20.20 -7.81
CA SER A 182 -10.06 -18.75 -7.79
C SER A 182 -8.82 -17.96 -8.19
N GLY A 183 -9.01 -16.78 -8.78
CA GLY A 183 -8.00 -15.99 -9.50
C GLY A 183 -6.83 -15.39 -8.71
N ALA A 184 -6.44 -15.95 -7.58
CA ALA A 184 -5.22 -15.50 -6.92
C ALA A 184 -4.04 -16.42 -7.21
N PRO A 185 -2.87 -15.85 -7.43
CA PRO A 185 -1.65 -16.59 -7.68
C PRO A 185 -1.26 -17.44 -6.45
N ALA A 186 -0.76 -18.64 -6.70
CA ALA A 186 -0.25 -19.52 -5.66
C ALA A 186 1.09 -20.12 -6.06
N ILE A 187 1.88 -20.49 -5.07
CA ILE A 187 3.15 -21.19 -5.24
C ILE A 187 3.07 -22.58 -4.60
N LYS A 188 3.80 -23.52 -5.18
CA LYS A 188 3.96 -24.84 -4.59
C LYS A 188 4.86 -24.75 -3.37
N VAL A 189 4.38 -25.25 -2.24
CA VAL A 189 5.12 -25.36 -0.98
C VAL A 189 5.15 -26.82 -0.52
N ARG A 190 5.96 -27.14 0.48
CA ARG A 190 6.00 -28.50 1.03
C ARG A 190 4.64 -28.85 1.64
N GLY A 191 3.96 -29.79 1.04
CA GLY A 191 2.63 -30.25 1.49
C GLY A 191 1.43 -29.58 0.82
N GLY A 192 1.62 -28.77 -0.22
CA GLY A 192 0.49 -28.16 -0.96
C GLY A 192 0.85 -26.91 -1.72
N PHE A 193 -0.09 -25.99 -1.79
CA PHE A 193 0.05 -24.68 -2.43
C PHE A 193 -0.28 -23.59 -1.43
N ALA A 194 0.57 -22.58 -1.34
CA ALA A 194 0.30 -21.36 -0.59
C ALA A 194 -0.14 -20.27 -1.55
N GLY A 195 -1.25 -19.62 -1.24
CA GLY A 195 -1.63 -18.40 -1.93
C GLY A 195 -0.51 -17.37 -1.75
N ILE A 196 -0.01 -16.81 -2.85
CA ILE A 196 0.86 -15.64 -2.74
C ILE A 196 -0.06 -14.51 -2.35
N GLY A 197 0.10 -14.00 -1.16
CA GLY A 197 -0.60 -12.82 -0.71
C GLY A 197 -0.37 -11.66 -1.67
N ASP A 198 -1.25 -10.69 -1.62
CA ASP A 198 -1.29 -9.50 -2.46
C ASP A 198 -0.08 -8.57 -2.24
N THR A 199 1.14 -9.12 -2.17
CA THR A 199 2.36 -8.35 -1.97
C THR A 199 2.75 -7.70 -3.30
N ILE A 200 2.10 -6.59 -3.55
CA ILE A 200 2.40 -5.74 -4.69
C ILE A 200 3.63 -4.91 -4.34
N HIS A 201 4.66 -4.96 -5.17
CA HIS A 201 5.84 -4.13 -5.03
C HIS A 201 5.56 -2.70 -5.50
N HIS A 202 5.00 -2.58 -6.70
CA HIS A 202 4.62 -1.30 -7.30
C HIS A 202 3.48 -1.48 -8.31
N ALA A 203 2.88 -0.38 -8.72
CA ALA A 203 1.93 -0.35 -9.83
C ALA A 203 2.54 0.44 -10.98
N ARG A 204 2.64 -0.15 -12.17
CA ARG A 204 3.03 0.54 -13.40
C ARG A 204 1.81 1.13 -14.04
N ILE A 205 1.87 2.39 -14.37
CA ILE A 205 0.74 3.14 -14.90
C ILE A 205 0.94 3.35 -16.40
N TYR A 206 -0.10 3.07 -17.15
CA TYR A 206 -0.10 3.15 -18.60
C TYR A 206 -1.16 4.13 -19.09
N ARG A 207 -0.79 4.91 -20.08
CA ARG A 207 -1.70 5.64 -20.93
C ARG A 207 -2.00 4.77 -22.15
N ILE A 208 -3.27 4.60 -22.45
CA ILE A 208 -3.74 3.86 -23.63
C ILE A 208 -4.34 4.87 -24.58
N ASP A 209 -3.69 5.00 -25.74
CA ASP A 209 -4.13 5.91 -26.80
C ASP A 209 -5.18 5.23 -27.69
N GLY A 210 -6.29 5.92 -27.93
CA GLY A 210 -7.42 5.44 -28.71
C GLY A 210 -8.34 6.60 -29.09
N LYS A 211 -9.60 6.33 -29.42
CA LYS A 211 -10.59 7.41 -29.65
C LYS A 211 -10.70 8.36 -28.46
N LYS A 212 -10.49 7.85 -27.29
CA LYS A 212 -10.37 8.59 -26.02
C LYS A 212 -9.18 8.02 -25.27
N THR A 213 -8.32 8.90 -24.76
CA THR A 213 -7.22 8.51 -23.88
C THR A 213 -7.78 7.91 -22.60
N THR A 214 -7.26 6.75 -22.20
CA THR A 214 -7.63 6.08 -20.97
C THR A 214 -6.38 5.66 -20.21
N TYR A 215 -6.53 5.45 -18.90
CA TYR A 215 -5.42 5.06 -18.03
C TYR A 215 -5.71 3.72 -17.38
N ALA A 216 -4.69 2.89 -17.30
CA ALA A 216 -4.76 1.60 -16.64
C ALA A 216 -3.47 1.32 -15.87
N MET A 217 -3.47 0.32 -15.00
CA MET A 217 -2.25 -0.10 -14.32
C MET A 217 -2.04 -1.60 -14.39
N VAL A 218 -0.77 -2.00 -14.29
CA VAL A 218 -0.34 -3.36 -14.02
C VAL A 218 0.26 -3.39 -12.62
N ARG A 219 -0.32 -4.17 -11.73
CA ARG A 219 0.22 -4.40 -10.38
C ARG A 219 1.36 -5.40 -10.48
N VAL A 220 2.55 -4.98 -10.10
CA VAL A 220 3.76 -5.81 -10.17
C VAL A 220 3.97 -6.50 -8.83
N PHE A 221 3.89 -7.83 -8.85
CA PHE A 221 4.06 -8.66 -7.65
C PHE A 221 5.53 -8.92 -7.35
N GLN A 222 5.89 -8.95 -6.06
CA GLN A 222 7.27 -9.20 -5.64
C GLN A 222 7.85 -10.51 -6.17
N THR A 223 7.01 -11.53 -6.34
CA THR A 223 7.43 -12.83 -6.89
C THR A 223 7.92 -12.77 -8.33
N ASP A 224 7.43 -11.82 -9.13
CA ASP A 224 7.85 -11.67 -10.51
C ASP A 224 9.20 -10.96 -10.61
N LEU A 225 9.54 -10.08 -9.66
CA LEU A 225 10.77 -9.28 -9.68
C LEU A 225 12.04 -10.14 -9.63
N ARG A 226 12.00 -11.31 -8.99
CA ARG A 226 13.12 -12.25 -8.95
C ARG A 226 13.49 -12.86 -10.30
N ARG A 227 12.60 -12.76 -11.26
CA ARG A 227 12.75 -13.29 -12.62
C ARG A 227 13.13 -12.20 -13.62
N MET A 228 13.24 -10.96 -13.17
CA MET A 228 13.71 -9.84 -13.97
C MET A 228 15.24 -9.89 -14.05
N GLU A 229 15.76 -9.59 -15.21
CA GLU A 229 17.19 -9.71 -15.53
C GLU A 229 17.91 -8.36 -15.53
N HIS A 230 17.15 -7.25 -15.51
CA HIS A 230 17.66 -5.91 -15.55
C HIS A 230 17.63 -5.22 -14.17
N GLU A 231 18.42 -4.17 -14.05
CA GLU A 231 18.51 -3.39 -12.82
C GLU A 231 17.26 -2.53 -12.57
N ASP A 232 16.58 -2.07 -13.63
CA ASP A 232 15.37 -1.24 -13.50
C ASP A 232 14.11 -2.09 -13.39
N LEU A 233 13.75 -2.41 -12.16
CA LEU A 233 12.54 -3.17 -11.83
C LEU A 233 11.23 -2.44 -12.20
N PHE A 234 11.27 -1.15 -12.50
CA PHE A 234 10.08 -0.32 -12.71
C PHE A 234 9.70 -0.18 -14.18
N THR A 235 10.65 -0.27 -15.09
CA THR A 235 10.45 -0.05 -16.52
C THR A 235 10.72 -1.28 -17.38
N GLU A 236 11.49 -2.26 -16.90
CA GLU A 236 11.73 -3.50 -17.66
C GLU A 236 10.41 -4.14 -18.12
N PRO A 237 10.28 -4.51 -19.41
CA PRO A 237 9.09 -5.14 -19.93
C PRO A 237 8.71 -6.42 -19.18
N LEU A 238 7.45 -6.51 -18.75
CA LEU A 238 6.93 -7.70 -18.08
C LEU A 238 6.68 -8.81 -19.08
N LYS A 239 7.24 -10.00 -18.84
CA LYS A 239 6.96 -11.19 -19.65
C LYS A 239 5.48 -11.58 -19.51
N PRO A 240 4.77 -11.96 -20.60
CA PRO A 240 3.35 -12.32 -20.54
C PRO A 240 3.01 -13.42 -19.53
N SER A 241 3.97 -14.32 -19.26
CA SER A 241 3.83 -15.42 -18.30
C SER A 241 3.93 -15.00 -16.83
N THR A 242 4.26 -13.76 -16.53
CA THR A 242 4.35 -13.27 -15.16
C THR A 242 2.97 -13.19 -14.50
N ILE A 243 2.92 -13.36 -13.19
CA ILE A 243 1.69 -13.20 -12.41
C ILE A 243 1.09 -11.82 -12.60
N SER A 244 1.94 -10.80 -12.63
CA SER A 244 1.56 -9.40 -12.85
C SER A 244 0.79 -9.22 -14.16
N MET A 245 1.28 -9.80 -15.26
CA MET A 245 0.59 -9.73 -16.54
C MET A 245 -0.66 -10.61 -16.59
N ARG A 246 -0.62 -11.80 -16.03
CA ARG A 246 -1.76 -12.73 -16.00
C ARG A 246 -2.95 -12.17 -15.22
N THR A 247 -2.70 -11.43 -14.14
CA THR A 247 -3.75 -10.78 -13.32
C THR A 247 -4.16 -9.40 -13.84
N ALA A 248 -3.44 -8.83 -14.79
CA ALA A 248 -3.80 -7.58 -15.44
C ALA A 248 -5.06 -7.72 -16.29
N SER A 249 -5.81 -6.64 -16.49
CA SER A 249 -7.03 -6.68 -17.31
C SER A 249 -6.71 -7.04 -18.77
N LYS A 250 -7.66 -7.68 -19.45
CA LYS A 250 -7.52 -8.02 -20.88
C LYS A 250 -7.20 -6.79 -21.74
N THR A 251 -7.83 -5.65 -21.42
CA THR A 251 -7.64 -4.40 -22.16
C THR A 251 -6.18 -3.95 -22.10
N ILE A 252 -5.57 -3.88 -20.90
CA ILE A 252 -4.19 -3.43 -20.80
C ILE A 252 -3.21 -4.43 -21.39
N ARG A 253 -3.44 -5.74 -21.23
CA ARG A 253 -2.60 -6.78 -21.84
C ARG A 253 -2.57 -6.66 -23.35
N LYS A 254 -3.75 -6.46 -23.96
CA LYS A 254 -3.84 -6.26 -25.41
C LYS A 254 -3.13 -4.97 -25.82
N ALA A 255 -3.37 -3.86 -25.13
CA ALA A 255 -2.77 -2.56 -25.44
C ALA A 255 -1.23 -2.56 -25.29
N ILE A 256 -0.68 -3.32 -24.37
CA ILE A 256 0.77 -3.55 -24.25
C ILE A 256 1.29 -4.38 -25.43
N ALA A 257 0.57 -5.43 -25.79
CA ALA A 257 0.98 -6.33 -26.85
C ALA A 257 0.93 -5.69 -28.26
N ASP A 258 -0.04 -4.82 -28.50
CA ASP A 258 -0.19 -4.09 -29.78
C ASP A 258 0.52 -2.73 -29.83
N GLY A 259 1.18 -2.34 -28.73
CA GLY A 259 1.95 -1.10 -28.65
C GLY A 259 1.10 0.17 -28.45
N SER A 260 -0.19 0.06 -28.23
CA SER A 260 -1.08 1.23 -27.98
C SER A 260 -1.02 1.73 -26.53
N ALA A 261 -0.37 0.99 -25.62
CA ALA A 261 -0.16 1.41 -24.25
C ALA A 261 1.27 1.91 -24.04
N THR A 262 1.40 3.11 -23.51
CA THR A 262 2.68 3.73 -23.11
C THR A 262 2.76 3.75 -21.59
N GLN A 263 3.80 3.18 -21.01
CA GLN A 263 4.06 3.34 -19.58
C GLN A 263 4.46 4.79 -19.31
N ILE A 264 3.69 5.48 -18.48
CA ILE A 264 3.93 6.88 -18.14
C ILE A 264 4.56 7.05 -16.75
N GLY A 265 4.67 5.96 -15.99
CA GLY A 265 5.35 5.93 -14.71
C GLY A 265 4.91 4.78 -13.82
N TRP A 266 5.23 4.90 -12.55
CA TRP A 266 4.93 3.90 -11.53
C TRP A 266 4.68 4.54 -10.17
N LEU A 267 3.95 3.84 -9.32
CA LEU A 267 3.65 4.23 -7.95
C LEU A 267 3.96 3.08 -7.01
N VAL A 268 4.44 3.42 -5.82
CA VAL A 268 4.55 2.49 -4.70
C VAL A 268 3.57 2.87 -3.61
N GLU A 269 3.21 1.90 -2.80
CA GLU A 269 2.43 2.18 -1.61
C GLU A 269 3.26 3.07 -0.66
N GLY A 270 2.71 4.19 -0.21
CA GLY A 270 3.39 5.22 0.59
C GLY A 270 3.81 6.44 -0.20
N ASP A 271 3.79 6.43 -1.53
CA ASP A 271 4.04 7.64 -2.31
C ASP A 271 3.06 8.75 -1.87
N GLU A 272 3.59 9.94 -1.75
CA GLU A 272 2.81 11.16 -1.56
C GLU A 272 2.40 11.69 -2.94
N ILE A 273 1.12 11.99 -3.12
CA ILE A 273 0.61 12.61 -4.33
C ILE A 273 -0.14 13.90 -3.99
N HIS A 274 0.07 14.89 -4.82
CA HIS A 274 -0.67 16.15 -4.78
C HIS A 274 -1.66 16.21 -5.93
N ILE A 275 -2.90 16.63 -5.63
CA ILE A 275 -3.97 16.78 -6.59
C ILE A 275 -4.44 18.24 -6.63
N GLU A 276 -4.98 18.66 -7.76
CA GLU A 276 -5.67 19.95 -7.90
C GLU A 276 -7.07 19.86 -7.28
N THR A 277 -7.24 20.47 -6.11
CA THR A 277 -8.46 20.32 -5.29
C THR A 277 -9.71 20.93 -5.94
N ASP A 278 -9.56 21.98 -6.71
CA ASP A 278 -10.64 22.65 -7.46
C ASP A 278 -11.31 21.76 -8.52
N ARG A 279 -10.63 20.66 -8.90
CA ARG A 279 -11.17 19.67 -9.84
C ARG A 279 -12.16 18.69 -9.22
N TYR A 280 -12.35 18.77 -7.89
CA TYR A 280 -13.22 17.85 -7.12
C TYR A 280 -14.30 18.63 -6.33
N PRO A 281 -15.20 19.37 -6.98
CA PRO A 281 -16.14 20.26 -6.30
C PRO A 281 -17.27 19.53 -5.55
N SER A 282 -17.46 18.24 -5.76
CA SER A 282 -18.59 17.46 -5.24
C SER A 282 -18.18 16.05 -4.77
N GLY A 283 -19.12 15.36 -4.12
CA GLY A 283 -18.91 14.03 -3.57
C GLY A 283 -18.10 14.03 -2.27
N GLN A 284 -17.60 12.86 -1.86
CA GLN A 284 -16.84 12.71 -0.61
C GLN A 284 -15.61 13.62 -0.54
N ILE A 285 -14.92 13.80 -1.68
CA ILE A 285 -13.74 14.67 -1.73
C ILE A 285 -14.17 16.13 -1.63
N GLY A 286 -15.23 16.55 -2.34
CA GLY A 286 -15.75 17.91 -2.23
C GLY A 286 -16.21 18.24 -0.80
N SER A 287 -16.80 17.28 -0.08
CA SER A 287 -17.15 17.44 1.34
C SER A 287 -15.90 17.58 2.22
N LEU A 288 -14.88 16.74 2.00
CA LEU A 288 -13.61 16.85 2.70
C LEU A 288 -12.96 18.22 2.46
N LEU A 289 -12.89 18.67 1.21
CA LEU A 289 -12.22 19.93 0.85
C LEU A 289 -12.97 21.19 1.33
N LYS A 290 -14.26 21.09 1.60
CA LYS A 290 -15.00 22.18 2.26
C LYS A 290 -14.60 22.33 3.73
N GLU A 291 -14.32 21.20 4.40
CA GLU A 291 -13.91 21.19 5.80
C GLU A 291 -12.39 21.37 5.92
N TYR A 292 -11.62 20.91 4.94
CA TYR A 292 -10.15 20.93 4.88
C TYR A 292 -9.66 21.40 3.51
N PRO A 293 -9.68 22.70 3.22
CA PRO A 293 -9.26 23.24 1.91
C PRO A 293 -7.79 22.90 1.57
N GLU A 294 -6.96 22.71 2.60
CA GLU A 294 -5.54 22.37 2.48
C GLU A 294 -5.27 20.89 2.15
N ALA A 295 -6.32 20.04 2.11
CA ALA A 295 -6.15 18.60 1.87
C ALA A 295 -5.81 18.26 0.40
N SER A 296 -4.76 18.90 -0.14
CA SER A 296 -4.23 18.63 -1.49
C SER A 296 -3.27 17.46 -1.52
N SER A 297 -2.65 17.12 -0.38
CA SER A 297 -1.66 16.05 -0.25
C SER A 297 -2.28 14.74 0.21
N TRP A 298 -2.03 13.67 -0.56
CA TRP A 298 -2.59 12.35 -0.35
C TRP A 298 -1.51 11.29 -0.39
N ARG A 299 -1.70 10.23 0.37
CA ARG A 299 -0.82 9.08 0.37
C ARG A 299 -1.44 7.90 -0.33
N VAL A 300 -0.67 7.23 -1.16
CA VAL A 300 -1.02 5.95 -1.76
C VAL A 300 -1.02 4.87 -0.69
N CYS A 301 -2.17 4.26 -0.44
CA CYS A 301 -2.36 3.20 0.57
C CYS A 301 -2.56 1.82 -0.03
N GLY A 302 -2.54 1.68 -1.34
CA GLY A 302 -2.60 0.41 -2.04
C GLY A 302 -3.29 0.47 -3.38
N PHE A 303 -3.28 -0.68 -4.06
CA PHE A 303 -3.78 -0.88 -5.41
C PHE A 303 -4.83 -2.01 -5.41
N PRO A 304 -6.07 -1.73 -4.95
CA PRO A 304 -7.08 -2.77 -4.73
C PRO A 304 -7.51 -3.49 -6.00
N GLU A 305 -7.56 -2.75 -7.11
CA GLU A 305 -8.02 -3.26 -8.42
C GLU A 305 -7.10 -2.74 -9.55
N ASN A 306 -7.23 -3.31 -10.74
CA ASN A 306 -6.40 -2.93 -11.91
C ASN A 306 -6.64 -1.50 -12.44
N ALA A 307 -7.61 -0.78 -11.92
CA ALA A 307 -7.95 0.57 -12.36
C ALA A 307 -8.22 1.54 -11.23
N LYS A 308 -8.01 1.13 -9.97
CA LYS A 308 -8.28 1.97 -8.79
C LYS A 308 -7.07 2.04 -7.86
N ILE A 309 -6.85 3.23 -7.33
CA ILE A 309 -5.87 3.51 -6.28
C ILE A 309 -6.62 3.83 -4.99
N ARG A 310 -6.11 3.37 -3.87
CA ARG A 310 -6.61 3.73 -2.56
C ARG A 310 -5.73 4.83 -1.99
N LEU A 311 -6.34 5.97 -1.69
CA LEU A 311 -5.69 7.15 -1.16
C LEU A 311 -6.19 7.51 0.22
N ARG A 312 -5.35 8.13 1.02
CA ARG A 312 -5.72 8.79 2.29
C ARG A 312 -5.09 10.16 2.35
N PRO A 313 -5.75 11.14 2.97
CA PRO A 313 -5.12 12.43 3.23
C PRO A 313 -3.81 12.24 3.98
N ASN A 314 -2.77 12.94 3.57
CA ASN A 314 -1.44 12.81 4.15
C ASN A 314 -1.33 13.61 5.45
N LEU A 315 -1.71 14.87 5.38
CA LEU A 315 -1.78 15.78 6.51
C LEU A 315 -3.20 16.34 6.59
N ILE A 316 -3.80 16.26 7.76
CA ILE A 316 -5.01 16.99 8.12
C ILE A 316 -4.68 17.71 9.40
N SER A 317 -4.81 19.04 9.39
CA SER A 317 -4.49 19.84 10.55
C SER A 317 -5.42 19.51 11.73
N GLU A 318 -4.90 19.71 12.91
CA GLU A 318 -5.61 19.39 14.13
C GLU A 318 -6.85 20.26 14.34
N GLU A 319 -6.80 21.52 13.94
CA GLU A 319 -7.89 22.47 14.09
C GLU A 319 -9.13 22.11 13.27
N GLY A 320 -8.95 21.28 12.27
CA GLY A 320 -9.99 20.86 11.36
C GLY A 320 -10.91 19.75 11.83
N PHE A 321 -10.61 18.98 12.90
CA PHE A 321 -11.50 17.90 13.39
C PHE A 321 -12.48 18.41 14.45
N ASN A 322 -13.42 19.24 14.04
CA ASN A 322 -14.52 19.69 14.90
C ASN A 322 -15.56 18.59 15.14
N ALA A 323 -16.38 18.76 16.16
CA ALA A 323 -17.43 17.82 16.54
C ALA A 323 -18.50 17.58 15.46
N ASP A 324 -18.62 18.48 14.49
CA ASP A 324 -19.65 18.49 13.46
C ASP A 324 -19.17 17.93 12.11
N ILE A 325 -18.11 17.13 12.10
CA ILE A 325 -17.58 16.51 10.86
C ILE A 325 -18.60 15.57 10.27
N SER A 326 -18.84 15.70 8.95
CA SER A 326 -19.77 14.81 8.26
C SER A 326 -19.33 13.35 8.31
N GLU A 327 -20.28 12.43 8.42
CA GLU A 327 -20.00 10.98 8.42
C GLU A 327 -19.22 10.53 7.18
N ASP A 328 -19.39 11.19 6.05
CA ASP A 328 -18.68 10.88 4.81
C ASP A 328 -17.21 11.22 4.89
N VAL A 329 -16.85 12.33 5.53
CA VAL A 329 -15.45 12.69 5.81
C VAL A 329 -14.85 11.70 6.80
N VAL A 330 -15.58 11.34 7.86
CA VAL A 330 -15.12 10.34 8.83
C VAL A 330 -14.86 9.00 8.15
N LYS A 331 -15.74 8.54 7.28
CA LYS A 331 -15.55 7.29 6.50
C LYS A 331 -14.33 7.35 5.59
N LEU A 332 -14.10 8.48 4.94
CA LEU A 332 -12.97 8.70 4.05
C LEU A 332 -11.65 8.65 4.81
N VAL A 333 -11.58 9.31 5.94
CA VAL A 333 -10.35 9.51 6.70
C VAL A 333 -10.04 8.33 7.62
N LYS A 334 -11.03 7.81 8.36
CA LYS A 334 -10.89 6.66 9.27
C LYS A 334 -11.08 5.31 8.60
N GLY A 335 -11.98 5.25 7.62
CA GLY A 335 -12.39 4.02 6.99
C GLY A 335 -11.39 3.50 5.99
N LYS A 336 -11.92 3.02 4.87
CA LYS A 336 -11.12 2.42 3.79
C LYS A 336 -10.30 3.42 2.98
N GLY A 337 -10.51 4.73 3.18
CA GLY A 337 -9.92 5.80 2.37
C GLY A 337 -10.69 6.04 1.06
N TRP A 338 -10.12 6.86 0.19
CA TRP A 338 -10.68 7.17 -1.11
C TRP A 338 -10.23 6.16 -2.16
N TYR A 339 -11.19 5.44 -2.74
CA TYR A 339 -10.98 4.52 -3.85
C TYR A 339 -11.23 5.27 -5.16
N VAL A 340 -10.20 5.78 -5.78
CA VAL A 340 -10.31 6.57 -7.00
C VAL A 340 -9.89 5.76 -8.23
N ALA A 341 -10.69 5.87 -9.28
CA ALA A 341 -10.33 5.32 -10.59
C ALA A 341 -9.23 6.16 -11.23
N LEU A 342 -8.26 5.51 -11.89
CA LEU A 342 -7.15 6.18 -12.57
C LEU A 342 -7.65 7.21 -13.61
N ASN A 343 -8.69 6.87 -14.36
CA ASN A 343 -9.25 7.78 -15.35
C ASN A 343 -9.87 9.05 -14.72
N VAL A 344 -10.34 8.95 -13.49
CA VAL A 344 -10.83 10.12 -12.74
C VAL A 344 -9.65 10.92 -12.21
N LEU A 345 -8.69 10.25 -11.60
CA LEU A 345 -7.53 10.90 -10.99
C LEU A 345 -6.68 11.64 -12.04
N LEU A 346 -6.32 10.96 -13.12
CA LEU A 346 -5.45 11.50 -14.17
C LEU A 346 -6.19 12.28 -15.25
N GLY A 347 -7.49 12.10 -15.35
CA GLY A 347 -8.33 12.85 -16.30
C GLY A 347 -8.81 14.20 -15.78
N ASN A 348 -8.78 14.42 -14.48
CA ASN A 348 -9.31 15.62 -13.84
C ASN A 348 -8.27 16.70 -13.55
N GLY A 349 -6.99 16.49 -13.87
CA GLY A 349 -5.98 17.50 -13.63
C GLY A 349 -4.58 16.92 -13.45
N VAL A 350 -3.66 17.78 -13.01
CA VAL A 350 -2.27 17.38 -12.80
C VAL A 350 -2.14 16.67 -11.48
N VAL A 351 -1.52 15.49 -11.51
CA VAL A 351 -1.11 14.75 -10.33
C VAL A 351 0.40 14.89 -10.19
N THR A 352 0.83 15.43 -9.06
CA THR A 352 2.25 15.55 -8.73
C THR A 352 2.60 14.47 -7.71
N VAL A 353 3.65 13.71 -7.97
CA VAL A 353 4.18 12.73 -7.03
C VAL A 353 5.41 13.30 -6.35
N ILE A 354 5.41 13.29 -5.04
CA ILE A 354 6.51 13.77 -4.21
C ILE A 354 7.11 12.59 -3.46
N ARG A 355 8.43 12.45 -3.55
CA ARG A 355 9.19 11.47 -2.79
C ARG A 355 10.18 12.18 -1.90
N ARG A 356 10.23 11.77 -0.63
CA ARG A 356 11.05 12.42 0.37
C ARG A 356 12.18 11.48 0.82
N ASN A 357 13.29 12.07 1.22
CA ASN A 357 14.35 11.34 1.88
C ASN A 357 13.98 11.06 3.36
N THR A 358 14.87 10.41 4.10
CA THR A 358 14.66 10.09 5.53
C THR A 358 14.57 11.32 6.44
N LEU A 359 14.98 12.48 5.95
CA LEU A 359 14.88 13.77 6.65
C LEU A 359 13.59 14.53 6.31
N GLY A 360 12.74 13.96 5.43
CA GLY A 360 11.51 14.61 4.98
C GLY A 360 11.69 15.62 3.85
N GLU A 361 12.93 15.84 3.38
CA GLU A 361 13.19 16.75 2.25
C GLU A 361 12.71 16.14 0.94
N GLU A 362 12.21 16.97 0.05
CA GLU A 362 11.79 16.54 -1.28
C GLU A 362 12.99 16.06 -2.09
N ARG A 363 13.04 14.77 -2.36
CA ARG A 363 14.09 14.16 -3.14
C ARG A 363 13.80 14.23 -4.64
N TRP A 364 12.52 14.12 -4.98
CA TRP A 364 12.07 14.11 -6.35
C TRP A 364 10.61 14.51 -6.46
N VAL A 365 10.32 15.45 -7.37
CA VAL A 365 8.98 15.95 -7.66
C VAL A 365 8.75 15.83 -9.16
N SER A 366 7.64 15.25 -9.58
CA SER A 366 7.22 15.21 -10.97
C SER A 366 5.83 15.77 -11.14
N ARG A 367 5.72 16.72 -12.08
CA ARG A 367 4.46 17.25 -12.58
C ARG A 367 4.05 16.60 -13.89
N ALA A 368 4.41 15.38 -14.12
CA ALA A 368 3.82 14.63 -15.22
C ALA A 368 2.49 14.06 -14.76
N HIS A 369 1.70 13.55 -15.69
CA HIS A 369 0.57 12.73 -15.33
C HIS A 369 1.01 11.55 -14.45
N LEU A 370 2.29 11.20 -14.49
CA LEU A 370 2.93 10.26 -13.57
C LEU A 370 4.43 10.44 -13.54
N PRO A 371 5.10 10.00 -12.46
CA PRO A 371 6.56 10.01 -12.41
C PRO A 371 7.13 9.05 -13.44
N VAL A 372 8.16 9.48 -14.09
CA VAL A 372 9.12 8.60 -14.77
C VAL A 372 9.85 7.78 -13.70
N SER A 373 10.49 6.68 -14.05
CA SER A 373 11.31 5.92 -13.10
C SER A 373 12.29 6.84 -12.37
N VAL A 374 12.40 6.67 -11.07
CA VAL A 374 13.36 7.39 -10.25
C VAL A 374 14.64 6.57 -10.22
N ASP A 375 15.78 7.20 -10.55
CA ASP A 375 17.08 6.63 -10.26
C ASP A 375 17.23 6.61 -8.73
N LEU A 376 17.32 5.41 -8.18
CA LEU A 376 17.46 5.17 -6.75
C LEU A 376 18.90 4.96 -6.31
N SER A 377 19.87 5.20 -7.24
CA SER A 377 21.32 5.11 -6.97
C SER A 377 21.79 6.16 -5.94
#